data_41face6b8466fe80689c11e26d22242f
#
_entry.id   41face6b8466fe80689c11e26d22242f
#
_cell.length_a   1.000
_cell.length_b   1.000
_cell.length_c   1.000
_cell.angle_alpha   90.00
_cell.angle_beta   90.00
_cell.angle_gamma   90.00
#
_symmetry.space_group_name_H-M   'P 1'
#
loop_
_entity.id
_entity.type
_entity.pdbx_description
1 polymer ?
#
loop_
_entity_poly.entity_id
_entity_poly.type
_entity_poly.pdbx_seq_one_letter_code
_entity_poly.pdbx_strand_id
1 'polypeptide(L)'
;MSSITFSLIQTKLHWEDKRANLQMLEEKIKSIAEKTQVVILPEMFSTGFSMKPEILAEKMDGETVQWMKRLAAEKKVVLAGSVIITETKEENNEETAYYNRFIWMLPNGQYGYYDKRHLFAFAGEDKHYTAGLERFIASVNGWKINLQVCYDLRFPVWARQQFDEEKNFEYDALIYVANWPERRSHAWKTLLQARAIENQCYVIGVNRVGDDGNGIYHSGDSMVVDPLGEVLYHKKDDEDIFTITLNKDDLGNVREKFQFWRDADEFSIVP
;
A
#
# COMPACT_ATOMS: atom_id res chain seq x y z
N MET A 1 7.24 -15.55 -19.98
CA MET A 1 6.14 -14.66 -19.53
C MET A 1 6.18 -14.58 -18.02
N SER A 2 6.43 -13.40 -17.47
CA SER A 2 6.41 -13.17 -16.02
C SER A 2 5.08 -12.54 -15.66
N SER A 3 4.22 -13.26 -14.95
CA SER A 3 2.96 -12.76 -14.41
C SER A 3 3.00 -12.77 -12.89
N ILE A 4 2.20 -11.89 -12.28
CA ILE A 4 2.00 -11.84 -10.84
C ILE A 4 0.51 -11.71 -10.52
N THR A 5 0.05 -12.45 -9.51
CA THR A 5 -1.34 -12.42 -9.07
C THR A 5 -1.45 -11.75 -7.72
N PHE A 6 -2.30 -10.74 -7.65
CA PHE A 6 -2.63 -10.00 -6.44
C PHE A 6 -4.04 -10.33 -5.98
N SER A 7 -4.24 -10.44 -4.68
CA SER A 7 -5.56 -10.43 -4.06
C SER A 7 -5.70 -9.18 -3.19
N LEU A 8 -6.69 -8.36 -3.49
CA LEU A 8 -7.00 -7.12 -2.79
C LEU A 8 -8.13 -7.38 -1.80
N ILE A 9 -7.99 -6.93 -0.57
CA ILE A 9 -9.03 -7.06 0.44
C ILE A 9 -9.59 -5.67 0.78
N GLN A 10 -10.76 -5.34 0.24
CA GLN A 10 -11.56 -4.19 0.66
C GLN A 10 -12.53 -4.63 1.76
N THR A 11 -12.39 -4.08 2.97
CA THR A 11 -13.18 -4.53 4.11
C THR A 11 -13.50 -3.40 5.09
N LYS A 12 -14.52 -3.60 5.89
CA LYS A 12 -14.75 -2.80 7.11
C LYS A 12 -13.67 -3.15 8.12
N LEU A 13 -13.20 -2.14 8.85
CA LEU A 13 -12.25 -2.34 9.94
C LEU A 13 -12.95 -2.05 11.27
N HIS A 14 -12.75 -2.91 12.25
CA HIS A 14 -13.14 -2.69 13.63
C HIS A 14 -12.26 -1.58 14.22
N TRP A 15 -12.89 -0.47 14.63
CA TRP A 15 -12.16 0.71 15.10
C TRP A 15 -11.38 0.42 16.38
N GLU A 16 -10.05 0.60 16.32
CA GLU A 16 -9.11 0.42 17.43
C GLU A 16 -9.18 -0.98 18.09
N ASP A 17 -9.74 -1.97 17.39
CA ASP A 17 -9.81 -3.37 17.87
C ASP A 17 -8.92 -4.28 17.03
N LYS A 18 -7.66 -4.36 17.44
CA LYS A 18 -6.63 -5.15 16.78
C LYS A 18 -7.03 -6.61 16.64
N ARG A 19 -7.53 -7.20 17.73
CA ARG A 19 -7.84 -8.64 17.78
C ARG A 19 -8.99 -9.00 16.83
N ALA A 20 -10.07 -8.22 16.84
CA ALA A 20 -11.19 -8.42 15.92
C ALA A 20 -10.77 -8.26 14.46
N ASN A 21 -9.93 -7.26 14.14
CA ASN A 21 -9.41 -7.06 12.79
C ASN A 21 -8.54 -8.24 12.33
N LEU A 22 -7.59 -8.69 13.14
CA LEU A 22 -6.72 -9.81 12.77
C LEU A 22 -7.51 -11.11 12.55
N GLN A 23 -8.51 -11.41 13.40
CA GLN A 23 -9.37 -12.58 13.23
C GLN A 23 -10.18 -12.48 11.93
N MET A 24 -10.86 -11.39 11.69
CA MET A 24 -11.67 -11.16 10.48
C MET A 24 -10.82 -11.24 9.21
N LEU A 25 -9.64 -10.61 9.20
CA LEU A 25 -8.73 -10.64 8.06
C LEU A 25 -8.14 -12.03 7.82
N GLU A 26 -7.85 -12.80 8.87
CA GLU A 26 -7.38 -14.17 8.73
C GLU A 26 -8.45 -15.06 8.05
N GLU A 27 -9.71 -14.93 8.44
CA GLU A 27 -10.83 -15.63 7.79
C GLU A 27 -10.95 -15.27 6.31
N LYS A 28 -10.88 -13.97 5.99
CA LYS A 28 -10.90 -13.47 4.60
C LYS A 28 -9.71 -13.99 3.78
N ILE A 29 -8.49 -13.95 4.32
CA ILE A 29 -7.30 -14.45 3.61
C ILE A 29 -7.38 -15.97 3.43
N LYS A 30 -7.90 -16.70 4.40
CA LYS A 30 -8.11 -18.15 4.28
C LYS A 30 -9.17 -18.53 3.24
N SER A 31 -10.15 -17.66 3.01
CA SER A 31 -11.22 -17.89 2.03
C SER A 31 -10.79 -17.63 0.57
N ILE A 32 -9.62 -17.02 0.32
CA ILE A 32 -9.10 -16.85 -1.04
C ILE A 32 -8.86 -18.23 -1.67
N ALA A 33 -9.64 -18.53 -2.69
CA ALA A 33 -9.58 -19.81 -3.41
C ALA A 33 -8.54 -19.81 -4.54
N GLU A 34 -8.31 -18.64 -5.14
CA GLU A 34 -7.40 -18.48 -6.26
C GLU A 34 -5.94 -18.51 -5.80
N LYS A 35 -5.08 -19.05 -6.66
CA LYS A 35 -3.64 -18.98 -6.42
C LYS A 35 -3.16 -17.54 -6.55
N THR A 36 -2.73 -16.96 -5.45
CA THR A 36 -2.19 -15.59 -5.40
C THR A 36 -0.75 -15.58 -4.90
N GLN A 37 0.03 -14.58 -5.31
CA GLN A 37 1.39 -14.35 -4.81
C GLN A 37 1.44 -13.24 -3.76
N VAL A 38 0.53 -12.26 -3.85
CA VAL A 38 0.52 -11.10 -2.96
C VAL A 38 -0.90 -10.84 -2.48
N VAL A 39 -1.10 -10.73 -1.19
CA VAL A 39 -2.37 -10.29 -0.57
C VAL A 39 -2.15 -8.90 0.01
N ILE A 40 -3.02 -7.96 -0.38
CA ILE A 40 -2.90 -6.54 0.02
C ILE A 40 -4.06 -6.17 0.94
N LEU A 41 -3.72 -5.65 2.11
CA LEU A 41 -4.64 -5.17 3.15
C LEU A 41 -4.67 -3.63 3.16
N PRO A 42 -5.73 -3.00 3.69
CA PRO A 42 -5.83 -1.54 3.81
C PRO A 42 -4.74 -0.89 4.68
N GLU A 43 -4.69 0.43 4.69
CA GLU A 43 -3.88 1.23 5.63
C GLU A 43 -4.33 0.97 7.07
N MET A 44 -3.35 0.84 8.00
CA MET A 44 -3.58 0.58 9.43
C MET A 44 -4.64 -0.52 9.64
N PHE A 45 -4.50 -1.63 8.92
CA PHE A 45 -5.52 -2.68 8.83
C PHE A 45 -5.87 -3.30 10.18
N SER A 46 -4.98 -3.23 11.16
CA SER A 46 -5.21 -3.79 12.51
C SER A 46 -5.99 -2.87 13.43
N THR A 47 -6.07 -1.55 13.13
CA THR A 47 -6.64 -0.55 14.06
C THR A 47 -7.63 0.42 13.41
N GLY A 48 -7.56 0.62 12.09
CA GLY A 48 -8.10 1.80 11.42
C GLY A 48 -7.19 3.01 11.61
N PHE A 49 -7.50 4.12 10.92
CA PHE A 49 -6.68 5.34 10.90
C PHE A 49 -6.87 6.14 12.19
N SER A 50 -6.22 5.70 13.27
CA SER A 50 -6.30 6.30 14.62
C SER A 50 -5.13 7.25 14.89
N MET A 51 -5.40 8.31 15.65
CA MET A 51 -4.42 9.28 16.15
C MET A 51 -4.01 8.98 17.62
N LYS A 52 -4.01 7.69 18.01
CA LYS A 52 -3.60 7.22 19.35
C LYS A 52 -2.45 6.21 19.27
N PRO A 53 -1.30 6.57 18.62
CA PRO A 53 -0.21 5.62 18.48
C PRO A 53 0.38 5.17 19.80
N GLU A 54 0.37 6.01 20.83
CA GLU A 54 0.87 5.71 22.17
C GLU A 54 0.16 4.50 22.85
N ILE A 55 -1.06 4.18 22.40
CA ILE A 55 -1.84 3.04 22.90
C ILE A 55 -1.83 1.87 21.92
N LEU A 56 -1.84 2.17 20.61
CA LEU A 56 -2.11 1.20 19.56
C LEU A 56 -0.85 0.69 18.85
N ALA A 57 0.26 1.43 18.94
CA ALA A 57 1.49 1.03 18.29
C ALA A 57 2.07 -0.26 18.86
N GLU A 58 2.78 -0.96 18.02
CA GLU A 58 3.57 -2.12 18.42
C GLU A 58 4.97 -2.07 17.81
N LYS A 59 5.90 -2.82 18.36
CA LYS A 59 7.24 -2.99 17.78
C LYS A 59 7.18 -3.95 16.59
N MET A 60 8.27 -4.02 15.82
CA MET A 60 8.38 -4.95 14.67
C MET A 60 8.37 -6.45 15.05
N ASP A 61 8.41 -6.77 16.33
CA ASP A 61 8.20 -8.12 16.88
C ASP A 61 6.83 -8.29 17.56
N GLY A 62 5.92 -7.31 17.39
CA GLY A 62 4.60 -7.28 18.00
C GLY A 62 3.59 -8.25 17.39
N GLU A 63 2.39 -8.29 17.99
CA GLU A 63 1.33 -9.25 17.67
C GLU A 63 0.93 -9.27 16.20
N THR A 64 0.70 -8.07 15.60
CA THR A 64 0.28 -7.97 14.18
C THR A 64 1.40 -8.43 13.25
N VAL A 65 2.65 -8.06 13.51
CA VAL A 65 3.78 -8.45 12.67
C VAL A 65 4.02 -9.96 12.75
N GLN A 66 3.91 -10.57 13.95
CA GLN A 66 4.00 -12.01 14.11
C GLN A 66 2.82 -12.74 13.43
N TRP A 67 1.62 -12.19 13.49
CA TRP A 67 0.46 -12.68 12.75
C TRP A 67 0.71 -12.63 11.22
N MET A 68 1.23 -11.51 10.70
CA MET A 68 1.61 -11.41 9.27
C MET A 68 2.62 -12.48 8.89
N LYS A 69 3.67 -12.66 9.69
CA LYS A 69 4.72 -13.64 9.46
C LYS A 69 4.18 -15.07 9.39
N ARG A 70 3.36 -15.44 10.39
CA ARG A 70 2.73 -16.77 10.45
C ARG A 70 1.84 -17.01 9.23
N LEU A 71 0.98 -16.07 8.90
CA LEU A 71 -0.02 -16.23 7.84
C LEU A 71 0.62 -16.20 6.43
N ALA A 72 1.62 -15.35 6.22
CA ALA A 72 2.40 -15.33 4.99
C ALA A 72 3.09 -16.68 4.73
N ALA A 73 3.67 -17.30 5.77
CA ALA A 73 4.29 -18.62 5.69
C ALA A 73 3.25 -19.73 5.43
N GLU A 74 2.13 -19.72 6.15
CA GLU A 74 1.05 -20.70 6.02
C GLU A 74 0.46 -20.72 4.61
N LYS A 75 0.14 -19.53 4.08
CA LYS A 75 -0.47 -19.37 2.76
C LYS A 75 0.55 -19.35 1.61
N LYS A 76 1.84 -19.25 1.91
CA LYS A 76 2.95 -19.11 0.94
C LYS A 76 2.78 -17.90 0.03
N VAL A 77 2.35 -16.77 0.61
CA VAL A 77 2.10 -15.51 -0.09
C VAL A 77 2.91 -14.38 0.55
N VAL A 78 3.14 -13.32 -0.21
CA VAL A 78 3.49 -12.04 0.39
C VAL A 78 2.24 -11.45 1.03
N LEU A 79 2.33 -11.00 2.27
CA LEU A 79 1.25 -10.28 2.95
C LEU A 79 1.67 -8.83 3.14
N ALA A 80 0.89 -7.90 2.60
CA ALA A 80 1.21 -6.49 2.51
C ALA A 80 0.11 -5.61 3.09
N GLY A 81 0.46 -4.59 3.87
CA GLY A 81 -0.48 -3.65 4.48
C GLY A 81 0.22 -2.77 5.52
N SER A 82 -0.39 -1.65 5.94
CA SER A 82 0.28 -0.79 6.93
C SER A 82 -0.22 -1.02 8.35
N VAL A 83 0.67 -0.80 9.31
CA VAL A 83 0.49 -1.00 10.75
C VAL A 83 1.07 0.20 11.49
N ILE A 84 0.54 0.52 12.66
CA ILE A 84 1.11 1.53 13.56
C ILE A 84 2.31 0.90 14.28
N ILE A 85 3.52 1.36 13.96
CA ILE A 85 4.76 0.85 14.55
C ILE A 85 5.40 1.90 15.44
N THR A 86 5.99 1.45 16.56
CA THR A 86 6.81 2.27 17.43
C THR A 86 8.26 1.83 17.40
N GLU A 87 9.16 2.82 17.41
CA GLU A 87 10.60 2.63 17.57
C GLU A 87 11.14 3.61 18.62
N THR A 88 12.10 3.15 19.41
CA THR A 88 12.84 4.00 20.33
C THR A 88 14.13 4.41 19.65
N LYS A 89 14.36 5.71 19.49
CA LYS A 89 15.62 6.26 18.94
C LYS A 89 16.66 6.28 20.05
N GLU A 90 17.66 5.41 19.97
CA GLU A 90 18.72 5.30 20.97
C GLU A 90 19.66 6.51 21.01
N GLU A 91 19.76 7.28 19.91
CA GLU A 91 20.74 8.36 19.74
C GLU A 91 20.41 9.68 20.47
N ASN A 92 19.17 9.92 20.87
CA ASN A 92 18.74 11.17 21.51
C ASN A 92 17.75 10.94 22.67
N ASN A 93 18.23 10.43 23.81
CA ASN A 93 17.45 10.38 25.05
C ASN A 93 16.07 9.71 24.94
N GLU A 94 16.00 8.48 24.45
CA GLU A 94 14.80 7.61 24.50
C GLU A 94 13.52 8.22 23.87
N GLU A 95 13.65 9.07 22.86
CA GLU A 95 12.49 9.61 22.18
C GLU A 95 11.77 8.50 21.39
N THR A 96 10.51 8.24 21.75
CA THR A 96 9.66 7.28 21.09
C THR A 96 9.10 7.88 19.80
N ALA A 97 9.37 7.24 18.66
CA ALA A 97 8.80 7.60 17.37
C ALA A 97 7.70 6.61 16.97
N TYR A 98 6.67 7.12 16.30
CA TYR A 98 5.55 6.31 15.77
C TYR A 98 5.47 6.47 14.26
N TYR A 99 5.22 5.36 13.56
CA TYR A 99 5.19 5.32 12.11
C TYR A 99 3.91 4.66 11.60
N ASN A 100 3.36 5.18 10.52
CA ASN A 100 2.41 4.47 9.67
C ASN A 100 3.26 3.66 8.68
N ARG A 101 3.58 2.40 9.05
CA ARG A 101 4.54 1.55 8.34
C ARG A 101 3.86 0.54 7.46
N PHE A 102 4.07 0.63 6.15
CA PHE A 102 3.66 -0.37 5.18
C PHE A 102 4.65 -1.52 5.19
N ILE A 103 4.22 -2.69 5.64
CA ILE A 103 5.05 -3.89 5.76
C ILE A 103 4.81 -4.79 4.54
N TRP A 104 5.90 -5.26 3.95
CA TRP A 104 5.95 -6.26 2.88
C TRP A 104 6.53 -7.54 3.48
N MET A 105 5.66 -8.43 3.96
CA MET A 105 6.05 -9.66 4.64
C MET A 105 6.15 -10.83 3.67
N LEU A 106 7.35 -11.39 3.51
CA LEU A 106 7.62 -12.53 2.65
C LEU A 106 7.23 -13.87 3.33
N PRO A 107 6.94 -14.93 2.55
CA PRO A 107 6.60 -16.26 3.09
C PRO A 107 7.69 -16.89 3.98
N ASN A 108 8.95 -16.51 3.78
CA ASN A 108 10.07 -16.98 4.59
C ASN A 108 10.27 -16.19 5.91
N GLY A 109 9.40 -15.22 6.19
CA GLY A 109 9.44 -14.37 7.36
C GLY A 109 10.40 -13.19 7.30
N GLN A 110 11.13 -13.02 6.18
CA GLN A 110 11.82 -11.76 5.91
C GLN A 110 10.81 -10.68 5.53
N TYR A 111 11.13 -9.43 5.78
CA TYR A 111 10.26 -8.31 5.43
C TYR A 111 11.08 -7.11 4.98
N GLY A 112 10.45 -6.29 4.17
CA GLY A 112 10.82 -4.90 3.92
C GLY A 112 9.69 -3.99 4.35
N TYR A 113 9.95 -2.70 4.44
CA TYR A 113 8.91 -1.75 4.84
C TYR A 113 9.11 -0.37 4.22
N TYR A 114 8.02 0.37 4.20
CA TYR A 114 7.97 1.76 3.81
C TYR A 114 7.25 2.56 4.91
N ASP A 115 7.89 3.58 5.46
CA ASP A 115 7.25 4.51 6.38
C ASP A 115 6.62 5.65 5.58
N LYS A 116 5.34 5.91 5.82
CA LYS A 116 4.57 6.94 5.13
C LYS A 116 5.29 8.28 5.13
N ARG A 117 5.55 8.82 3.93
CA ARG A 117 6.28 10.08 3.76
C ARG A 117 5.41 11.28 4.08
N HIS A 118 4.19 11.32 3.54
CA HIS A 118 3.32 12.48 3.65
C HIS A 118 2.24 12.21 4.70
N LEU A 119 2.42 12.80 5.86
CA LEU A 119 1.46 12.69 6.95
C LEU A 119 0.26 13.62 6.69
N PHE A 120 -0.95 13.12 6.94
CA PHE A 120 -2.19 13.84 6.68
C PHE A 120 -2.46 14.89 7.77
N ALA A 121 -1.78 16.05 7.67
CA ALA A 121 -1.84 17.15 8.64
C ALA A 121 -3.27 17.68 8.88
N PHE A 122 -4.16 17.59 7.87
CA PHE A 122 -5.57 17.97 8.03
C PHE A 122 -6.28 17.15 9.13
N ALA A 123 -5.88 15.90 9.37
CA ALA A 123 -6.37 15.07 10.47
C ALA A 123 -5.43 15.08 11.69
N GLY A 124 -4.35 15.86 11.67
CA GLY A 124 -3.38 15.93 12.74
C GLY A 124 -2.38 14.77 12.77
N GLU A 125 -2.26 13.96 11.71
CA GLU A 125 -1.32 12.83 11.66
C GLU A 125 0.12 13.27 11.92
N ASP A 126 0.50 14.45 11.44
CA ASP A 126 1.81 15.10 11.64
C ASP A 126 2.15 15.41 13.09
N LYS A 127 1.17 15.43 13.99
CA LYS A 127 1.36 15.67 15.43
C LYS A 127 1.59 14.40 16.23
N HIS A 128 1.30 13.23 15.63
CA HIS A 128 1.31 11.94 16.31
C HIS A 128 2.31 10.96 15.69
N TYR A 129 2.63 11.13 14.41
CA TYR A 129 3.47 10.21 13.65
C TYR A 129 4.71 10.91 13.10
N THR A 130 5.74 10.11 12.85
CA THR A 130 6.99 10.53 12.21
C THR A 130 6.94 10.17 10.73
N ALA A 131 7.30 11.12 9.87
CA ALA A 131 7.39 10.89 8.43
C ALA A 131 8.58 10.01 8.06
N GLY A 132 8.39 9.11 7.10
CA GLY A 132 9.48 8.38 6.46
C GLY A 132 10.29 9.29 5.54
N LEU A 133 11.55 8.91 5.29
CA LEU A 133 12.46 9.69 4.44
C LEU A 133 12.83 8.97 3.14
N GLU A 134 12.59 7.67 3.07
CA GLU A 134 13.06 6.82 1.97
C GLU A 134 11.90 6.14 1.24
N ARG A 135 12.07 5.95 -0.07
CA ARG A 135 11.18 5.10 -0.86
C ARG A 135 11.60 3.65 -0.69
N PHE A 136 10.65 2.74 -0.78
CA PHE A 136 10.93 1.32 -0.75
C PHE A 136 10.33 0.63 -1.99
N ILE A 137 11.20 -0.01 -2.76
CA ILE A 137 10.83 -0.81 -3.92
C ILE A 137 10.96 -2.28 -3.55
N ALA A 138 9.82 -2.93 -3.34
CA ALA A 138 9.75 -4.36 -3.10
C ALA A 138 10.04 -5.15 -4.38
N SER A 139 10.55 -6.38 -4.21
CA SER A 139 10.76 -7.30 -5.32
C SER A 139 10.11 -8.65 -5.04
N VAL A 140 9.38 -9.18 -6.03
CA VAL A 140 8.79 -10.51 -5.99
C VAL A 140 8.63 -11.08 -7.40
N ASN A 141 9.12 -12.31 -7.64
CA ASN A 141 9.00 -13.00 -8.93
C ASN A 141 9.44 -12.14 -10.14
N GLY A 142 10.49 -11.33 -9.96
CA GLY A 142 11.00 -10.44 -11.02
C GLY A 142 10.19 -9.16 -11.24
N TRP A 143 9.15 -8.91 -10.46
CA TRP A 143 8.42 -7.64 -10.43
C TRP A 143 9.05 -6.70 -9.39
N LYS A 144 9.11 -5.41 -9.74
CA LYS A 144 9.50 -4.32 -8.86
C LYS A 144 8.24 -3.52 -8.50
N ILE A 145 7.99 -3.31 -7.21
CA ILE A 145 6.73 -2.74 -6.72
C ILE A 145 7.05 -1.61 -5.74
N ASN A 146 6.62 -0.39 -6.06
CA ASN A 146 6.75 0.77 -5.18
C ASN A 146 5.58 0.81 -4.19
N LEU A 147 5.88 0.89 -2.89
CA LEU A 147 4.90 0.92 -1.82
C LEU A 147 4.62 2.35 -1.38
N GLN A 148 3.33 2.70 -1.28
CA GLN A 148 2.86 4.04 -0.92
C GLN A 148 1.66 3.94 0.03
N VAL A 149 1.44 4.97 0.86
CA VAL A 149 0.34 4.98 1.83
C VAL A 149 -0.53 6.22 1.64
N CYS A 150 -1.79 5.99 1.27
CA CYS A 150 -2.90 6.93 1.34
C CYS A 150 -2.58 8.33 0.81
N TYR A 151 -2.24 9.26 1.70
CA TYR A 151 -2.00 10.67 1.38
C TYR A 151 -0.82 10.89 0.42
N ASP A 152 0.14 9.94 0.34
CA ASP A 152 1.24 9.96 -0.64
C ASP A 152 0.72 10.08 -2.08
N LEU A 153 -0.50 9.56 -2.34
CA LEU A 153 -1.14 9.65 -3.65
C LEU A 153 -1.28 11.08 -4.17
N ARG A 154 -1.35 12.09 -3.28
CA ARG A 154 -1.45 13.50 -3.68
C ARG A 154 -0.13 14.13 -4.14
N PHE A 155 0.98 13.44 -3.95
CA PHE A 155 2.32 13.97 -4.19
C PHE A 155 2.99 13.23 -5.36
N PRO A 156 2.80 13.69 -6.61
CA PRO A 156 3.25 12.98 -7.80
C PRO A 156 4.77 12.80 -7.86
N VAL A 157 5.52 13.78 -7.39
CA VAL A 157 6.99 13.74 -7.42
C VAL A 157 7.55 12.56 -6.61
N TRP A 158 6.92 12.24 -5.45
CA TRP A 158 7.34 11.14 -4.60
C TRP A 158 7.15 9.77 -5.25
N ALA A 159 6.10 9.62 -6.04
CA ALA A 159 5.79 8.40 -6.78
C ALA A 159 6.38 8.38 -8.19
N ARG A 160 7.00 9.49 -8.65
CA ARG A 160 7.47 9.58 -10.04
C ARG A 160 8.52 8.53 -10.35
N GLN A 161 8.32 7.83 -11.49
CA GLN A 161 9.26 6.87 -12.04
C GLN A 161 10.63 7.52 -12.24
N GLN A 162 11.68 6.86 -11.76
CA GLN A 162 13.06 7.24 -12.03
C GLN A 162 13.72 6.18 -12.92
N PHE A 163 14.80 6.56 -13.59
CA PHE A 163 15.52 5.69 -14.49
C PHE A 163 16.98 5.63 -14.05
N ASP A 164 17.58 4.45 -14.09
CA ASP A 164 19.01 4.30 -13.88
C ASP A 164 19.83 4.76 -15.12
N GLU A 165 21.15 4.67 -15.04
CA GLU A 165 22.06 5.03 -16.12
C GLU A 165 21.80 4.23 -17.41
N GLU A 166 21.29 3.00 -17.29
CA GLU A 166 20.92 2.13 -18.40
C GLU A 166 19.48 2.40 -18.89
N LYS A 167 18.79 3.39 -18.32
CA LYS A 167 17.39 3.72 -18.59
C LYS A 167 16.39 2.60 -18.26
N ASN A 168 16.72 1.78 -17.26
CA ASN A 168 15.78 0.80 -16.72
C ASN A 168 14.74 1.47 -15.83
N PHE A 169 13.50 0.98 -15.91
CA PHE A 169 12.42 1.41 -15.03
C PHE A 169 12.68 0.98 -13.57
N GLU A 170 12.44 1.90 -12.65
CA GLU A 170 12.63 1.67 -11.22
C GLU A 170 11.62 0.64 -10.67
N TYR A 171 10.37 0.70 -11.16
CA TYR A 171 9.30 -0.23 -10.74
C TYR A 171 8.31 -0.53 -11.87
N ASP A 172 7.55 -1.61 -11.69
CA ASP A 172 6.54 -2.13 -12.61
C ASP A 172 5.12 -1.80 -12.14
N ALA A 173 4.93 -1.69 -10.83
CA ALA A 173 3.65 -1.39 -10.20
C ALA A 173 3.80 -0.45 -9.01
N LEU A 174 2.74 0.34 -8.75
CA LEU A 174 2.54 1.14 -7.54
C LEU A 174 1.41 0.52 -6.72
N ILE A 175 1.60 0.38 -5.41
CA ILE A 175 0.55 0.00 -4.48
C ILE A 175 0.28 1.15 -3.53
N TYR A 176 -1.00 1.55 -3.41
CA TYR A 176 -1.49 2.48 -2.41
C TYR A 176 -2.46 1.77 -1.48
N VAL A 177 -2.16 1.72 -0.18
CA VAL A 177 -3.11 1.28 0.85
C VAL A 177 -3.68 2.49 1.57
N ALA A 178 -4.99 2.48 1.88
CA ALA A 178 -5.65 3.71 2.35
C ALA A 178 -6.80 3.49 3.36
N ASN A 179 -7.05 4.57 4.13
CA ASN A 179 -8.31 4.93 4.76
C ASN A 179 -8.79 6.25 4.11
N TRP A 180 -9.26 6.19 2.87
CA TRP A 180 -9.63 7.36 2.08
C TRP A 180 -11.15 7.57 2.09
N PRO A 181 -11.66 8.68 2.68
CA PRO A 181 -13.09 8.91 2.83
C PRO A 181 -13.83 9.13 1.52
N GLU A 182 -15.11 8.72 1.49
CA GLU A 182 -16.01 8.85 0.36
C GLU A 182 -16.10 10.29 -0.18
N ARG A 183 -16.18 11.29 0.68
CA ARG A 183 -16.22 12.71 0.28
C ARG A 183 -15.02 13.17 -0.56
N ARG A 184 -13.96 12.39 -0.63
CA ARG A 184 -12.77 12.63 -1.47
C ARG A 184 -12.52 11.52 -2.49
N SER A 185 -13.49 10.64 -2.72
CA SER A 185 -13.40 9.48 -3.62
C SER A 185 -13.06 9.89 -5.06
N HIS A 186 -13.58 11.04 -5.54
CA HIS A 186 -13.22 11.54 -6.86
C HIS A 186 -11.69 11.73 -7.00
N ALA A 187 -11.05 12.38 -6.03
CA ALA A 187 -9.61 12.58 -6.06
C ALA A 187 -8.83 11.25 -5.98
N TRP A 188 -9.30 10.29 -5.16
CA TRP A 188 -8.72 8.95 -5.07
C TRP A 188 -8.66 8.26 -6.44
N LYS A 189 -9.81 8.12 -7.10
CA LYS A 189 -9.92 7.46 -8.41
C LYS A 189 -9.11 8.16 -9.50
N THR A 190 -9.27 9.49 -9.59
CA THR A 190 -8.58 10.29 -10.62
C THR A 190 -7.06 10.22 -10.46
N LEU A 191 -6.55 10.30 -9.22
CA LEU A 191 -5.12 10.28 -8.97
C LEU A 191 -4.52 8.89 -9.19
N LEU A 192 -5.21 7.79 -8.85
CA LEU A 192 -4.75 6.43 -9.17
C LEU A 192 -4.55 6.26 -10.68
N GLN A 193 -5.51 6.70 -11.50
CA GLN A 193 -5.39 6.66 -12.96
C GLN A 193 -4.23 7.55 -13.45
N ALA A 194 -4.11 8.78 -12.91
CA ALA A 194 -3.01 9.67 -13.27
C ALA A 194 -1.63 9.05 -12.97
N ARG A 195 -1.48 8.40 -11.80
CA ARG A 195 -0.22 7.71 -11.45
C ARG A 195 0.11 6.57 -12.39
N ALA A 196 -0.89 5.83 -12.87
CA ALA A 196 -0.68 4.76 -13.85
C ALA A 196 -0.20 5.31 -15.20
N ILE A 197 -0.87 6.34 -15.71
CA ILE A 197 -0.59 6.97 -17.01
C ILE A 197 0.81 7.61 -17.02
N GLU A 198 1.08 8.50 -16.05
CA GLU A 198 2.30 9.29 -16.02
C GLU A 198 3.57 8.46 -15.76
N ASN A 199 3.42 7.31 -15.08
CA ASN A 199 4.54 6.42 -14.76
C ASN A 199 4.60 5.19 -15.66
N GLN A 200 3.66 5.02 -16.57
CA GLN A 200 3.53 3.84 -17.44
C GLN A 200 3.72 2.54 -16.63
N CYS A 201 2.92 2.38 -15.58
CA CYS A 201 2.95 1.24 -14.66
C CYS A 201 1.55 0.80 -14.26
N TYR A 202 1.42 -0.40 -13.72
CA TYR A 202 0.17 -0.78 -13.04
C TYR A 202 0.02 -0.01 -11.73
N VAL A 203 -1.23 0.36 -11.39
CA VAL A 203 -1.53 0.97 -10.08
C VAL A 203 -2.61 0.17 -9.39
N ILE A 204 -2.36 -0.18 -8.13
CA ILE A 204 -3.26 -0.92 -7.26
C ILE A 204 -3.58 -0.05 -6.05
N GLY A 205 -4.82 0.38 -5.92
CA GLY A 205 -5.32 1.11 -4.77
C GLY A 205 -6.21 0.22 -3.92
N VAL A 206 -5.86 0.00 -2.65
CA VAL A 206 -6.66 -0.78 -1.70
C VAL A 206 -7.10 0.12 -0.57
N ASN A 207 -8.41 0.30 -0.45
CA ASN A 207 -9.02 1.15 0.56
C ASN A 207 -9.95 0.32 1.47
N ARG A 208 -10.20 0.83 2.66
CA ARG A 208 -11.26 0.28 3.52
C ARG A 208 -12.64 0.74 3.06
N VAL A 209 -13.69 0.08 3.55
CA VAL A 209 -15.10 0.45 3.38
C VAL A 209 -15.80 0.62 4.74
N GLY A 210 -16.92 1.36 4.77
CA GLY A 210 -17.75 1.58 5.96
C GLY A 210 -17.29 2.74 6.85
N ASP A 211 -18.03 2.98 7.92
CA ASP A 211 -17.74 4.06 8.86
C ASP A 211 -16.51 3.74 9.72
N ASP A 212 -15.77 4.79 10.07
CA ASP A 212 -14.73 4.71 11.10
C ASP A 212 -15.30 5.11 12.47
N GLY A 213 -14.44 5.06 13.52
CA GLY A 213 -14.85 5.45 14.88
C GLY A 213 -15.19 6.93 15.06
N ASN A 214 -14.92 7.76 14.06
CA ASN A 214 -15.25 9.19 14.03
C ASN A 214 -16.52 9.47 13.20
N GLY A 215 -17.22 8.42 12.72
CA GLY A 215 -18.41 8.55 11.87
C GLY A 215 -18.09 9.02 10.45
N ILE A 216 -16.87 8.83 9.98
CA ILE A 216 -16.48 9.17 8.62
C ILE A 216 -16.67 7.94 7.73
N TYR A 217 -17.56 8.06 6.73
CA TYR A 217 -17.83 7.00 5.78
C TYR A 217 -16.74 6.88 4.72
N HIS A 218 -16.35 5.65 4.43
CA HIS A 218 -15.40 5.26 3.41
C HIS A 218 -16.13 4.38 2.39
N SER A 219 -16.14 4.79 1.13
CA SER A 219 -16.81 4.06 0.04
C SER A 219 -15.98 2.90 -0.54
N GLY A 220 -14.78 2.65 0.00
CA GLY A 220 -13.85 1.73 -0.63
C GLY A 220 -13.25 2.36 -1.88
N ASP A 221 -13.85 2.12 -3.04
CA ASP A 221 -13.31 2.53 -4.33
C ASP A 221 -11.91 1.95 -4.60
N SER A 222 -11.65 0.73 -4.07
CA SER A 222 -10.42 0.00 -4.43
C SER A 222 -10.39 -0.24 -5.92
N MET A 223 -9.20 -0.05 -6.53
CA MET A 223 -9.04 -0.06 -7.99
C MET A 223 -7.75 -0.76 -8.39
N VAL A 224 -7.79 -1.36 -9.58
CA VAL A 224 -6.60 -1.73 -10.34
C VAL A 224 -6.65 -1.01 -11.68
N VAL A 225 -5.57 -0.34 -12.03
CA VAL A 225 -5.45 0.46 -13.25
C VAL A 225 -4.24 -0.02 -14.05
N ASP A 226 -4.40 -0.13 -15.36
CA ASP A 226 -3.33 -0.51 -16.27
C ASP A 226 -2.40 0.67 -16.62
N PRO A 227 -1.27 0.43 -17.31
CA PRO A 227 -0.32 1.49 -17.67
C PRO A 227 -0.86 2.57 -18.63
N LEU A 228 -2.03 2.36 -19.25
CA LEU A 228 -2.71 3.33 -20.12
C LEU A 228 -3.81 4.11 -19.39
N GLY A 229 -4.07 3.78 -18.11
CA GLY A 229 -5.12 4.40 -17.30
C GLY A 229 -6.47 3.71 -17.37
N GLU A 230 -6.56 2.56 -18.06
CA GLU A 230 -7.79 1.76 -18.11
C GLU A 230 -8.04 1.07 -16.77
N VAL A 231 -9.29 1.14 -16.30
CA VAL A 231 -9.69 0.55 -15.02
C VAL A 231 -9.98 -0.93 -15.22
N LEU A 232 -9.10 -1.78 -14.71
CA LEU A 232 -9.24 -3.25 -14.77
C LEU A 232 -10.18 -3.78 -13.68
N TYR A 233 -10.26 -3.07 -12.55
CA TYR A 233 -11.13 -3.39 -11.42
C TYR A 233 -11.49 -2.14 -10.65
N HIS A 234 -12.74 -2.07 -10.18
CA HIS A 234 -13.23 -1.05 -9.25
C HIS A 234 -14.38 -1.61 -8.41
N LYS A 235 -14.33 -1.41 -7.10
CA LYS A 235 -15.41 -1.81 -6.19
C LYS A 235 -15.77 -0.67 -5.25
N LYS A 236 -17.05 -0.32 -5.19
CA LYS A 236 -17.59 0.73 -4.34
C LYS A 236 -18.59 0.17 -3.32
N ASP A 237 -18.62 0.76 -2.14
CA ASP A 237 -19.60 0.62 -1.04
C ASP A 237 -19.66 -0.74 -0.34
N ASP A 238 -19.24 -1.83 -0.96
CA ASP A 238 -19.27 -3.18 -0.39
C ASP A 238 -17.89 -3.72 -0.04
N GLU A 239 -17.86 -4.67 0.86
CA GLU A 239 -16.66 -5.51 1.07
C GLU A 239 -16.42 -6.39 -0.16
N ASP A 240 -15.15 -6.61 -0.49
CA ASP A 240 -14.79 -7.48 -1.59
C ASP A 240 -13.40 -8.09 -1.40
N ILE A 241 -13.20 -9.27 -1.98
CA ILE A 241 -11.90 -9.92 -2.15
C ILE A 241 -11.74 -10.17 -3.63
N PHE A 242 -10.88 -9.38 -4.27
CA PHE A 242 -10.68 -9.47 -5.71
C PHE A 242 -9.29 -9.97 -6.06
N THR A 243 -9.22 -10.96 -6.92
CA THR A 243 -7.95 -11.53 -7.39
C THR A 243 -7.74 -11.23 -8.86
N ILE A 244 -6.56 -10.72 -9.21
CA ILE A 244 -6.19 -10.35 -10.58
C ILE A 244 -4.75 -10.77 -10.88
N THR A 245 -4.54 -11.28 -12.08
CA THR A 245 -3.20 -11.56 -12.61
C THR A 245 -2.78 -10.46 -13.58
N LEU A 246 -1.64 -9.84 -13.31
CA LEU A 246 -1.02 -8.83 -14.17
C LEU A 246 0.12 -9.46 -14.97
N ASN A 247 0.31 -8.98 -16.20
CA ASN A 247 1.26 -9.54 -17.14
C ASN A 247 2.38 -8.52 -17.42
N LYS A 248 3.63 -8.92 -17.23
CA LYS A 248 4.79 -8.06 -17.46
C LYS A 248 5.06 -7.81 -18.94
N ASP A 249 4.69 -8.74 -19.79
CA ASP A 249 4.84 -8.58 -21.25
C ASP A 249 3.91 -7.47 -21.78
N ASP A 250 2.68 -7.37 -21.24
CA ASP A 250 1.75 -6.29 -21.61
C ASP A 250 2.30 -4.92 -21.18
N LEU A 251 2.89 -4.83 -19.99
CA LEU A 251 3.57 -3.64 -19.52
C LEU A 251 4.76 -3.27 -20.43
N GLY A 252 5.57 -4.26 -20.80
CA GLY A 252 6.70 -4.09 -21.72
C GLY A 252 6.26 -3.55 -23.09
N ASN A 253 5.19 -4.13 -23.66
CA ASN A 253 4.63 -3.70 -24.93
C ASN A 253 4.14 -2.24 -24.91
N VAL A 254 3.52 -1.79 -23.79
CA VAL A 254 3.11 -0.39 -23.62
C VAL A 254 4.33 0.53 -23.59
N ARG A 255 5.35 0.19 -22.81
CA ARG A 255 6.59 0.98 -22.67
C ARG A 255 7.42 1.03 -23.93
N GLU A 256 7.42 -0.05 -24.71
CA GLU A 256 8.10 -0.10 -26.01
C GLU A 256 7.35 0.71 -27.07
N LYS A 257 6.03 0.55 -27.14
CA LYS A 257 5.20 1.25 -28.11
C LYS A 257 5.10 2.74 -27.84
N PHE A 258 4.98 3.14 -26.59
CA PHE A 258 4.80 4.52 -26.14
C PHE A 258 6.00 4.94 -25.29
N GLN A 259 7.07 5.39 -25.94
CA GLN A 259 8.34 5.72 -25.29
C GLN A 259 8.34 7.12 -24.63
N PHE A 260 7.21 7.55 -24.04
CA PHE A 260 7.05 8.87 -23.39
C PHE A 260 8.05 9.10 -22.25
N TRP A 261 8.50 8.02 -21.61
CA TRP A 261 9.50 8.06 -20.56
C TRP A 261 10.85 8.63 -21.00
N ARG A 262 11.15 8.63 -22.33
CA ARG A 262 12.41 9.18 -22.88
C ARG A 262 12.45 10.70 -22.82
N ASP A 263 11.27 11.34 -22.77
CA ASP A 263 11.11 12.79 -22.72
C ASP A 263 10.93 13.30 -21.28
N ALA A 264 11.08 12.39 -20.28
CA ALA A 264 10.89 12.75 -18.89
C ALA A 264 12.06 13.62 -18.36
N ASP A 265 11.71 14.58 -17.53
CA ASP A 265 12.67 15.42 -16.83
C ASP A 265 13.46 14.61 -15.79
N GLU A 266 14.73 14.93 -15.61
CA GLU A 266 15.56 14.46 -14.52
C GLU A 266 15.36 15.36 -13.30
N PHE A 267 15.17 14.77 -12.12
CA PHE A 267 14.98 15.51 -10.87
C PHE A 267 15.54 14.74 -9.68
N SER A 268 15.82 15.45 -8.60
CA SER A 268 16.18 14.86 -7.32
C SER A 268 15.21 15.29 -6.24
N ILE A 269 14.88 14.36 -5.32
CA ILE A 269 14.08 14.66 -4.14
C ILE A 269 15.05 14.91 -2.98
N VAL A 270 14.97 16.11 -2.42
CA VAL A 270 15.72 16.45 -1.21
C VAL A 270 14.82 16.16 -0.02
N PRO A 271 15.25 15.29 0.93
CA PRO A 271 14.48 14.88 2.11
C PRO A 271 14.14 16.03 3.07
#